data_f990ee1a4a526f9634414e53454a65f9
#
_entry.id   f990ee1a4a526f9634414e53454a65f9
#
_cell.length_a   1.000
_cell.length_b   1.000
_cell.length_c   1.000
_cell.angle_alpha   90.00
_cell.angle_beta   90.00
_cell.angle_gamma   90.00
#
_symmetry.space_group_name_H-M   'P 1'
#
loop_
_entity.id
_entity.type
_entity.pdbx_description
1 polymer ?
#
loop_
_entity_poly.entity_id
_entity_poly.type
_entity_poly.pdbx_seq_one_letter_code
_entity_poly.pdbx_strand_id
1 'polypeptide(L)'
;MRKIYFLAAFLLILGCRDEEVSVELPTNEVSYAVTEISFKPELNASVSDEIVLDYDGMQTFTAAIPYEVSIENLIASITLSSDGGFIQLDGSAFQNEVTAHNFGKEVELEVFNSDQSNSWNYTIRLTYFTGLPILNINTDNIPVDSRDMYVNGTLDLFGGLNYDDIDNSAIQIRGRGNSTWFLHPKKPFQIKFESKTNILGMPEDRKWVLLAEYSDKTMLRNKLTYEMGAMSSLDYTPTGEYIELFLNDTHQGTYLLAQKAEESSNRVQIGDDGYLIEIDQQQRVDPDDVFFTPTIFTQEYNSNVFNIKAPNIGYGSPEFELIENHINNFESVLFGPDFTDPDAGYRAFVDLDSFVDWFLINEIAKTVDAKWYSSIYFTYIPGEKIKMGPLWDFDLSYGNVDYADSQYVDGFWVKDNLWISRMFEDPYFQTLVEERFDYYYNSLGYFNQVIDDTSSYLNSAQEFNYGIWQSLGVYVWPNPVYYDTYEEEVTHLKQWLSARLNWLAQEF
;
A
#
# COMPACT_ATOMS: atom_id res chain seq x y z
N MET A 1 -63.35 19.28 -33.16
CA MET A 1 -64.19 20.35 -33.62
C MET A 1 -63.32 21.51 -34.08
N ARG A 2 -63.37 21.76 -35.39
CA ARG A 2 -63.48 23.06 -36.11
C ARG A 2 -62.46 24.13 -35.69
N LYS A 3 -61.49 24.39 -36.56
CA LYS A 3 -61.40 25.40 -37.64
C LYS A 3 -61.30 26.82 -37.03
N ILE A 4 -60.36 27.66 -37.47
CA ILE A 4 -60.52 28.60 -38.60
C ILE A 4 -59.13 29.27 -38.88
N TYR A 5 -58.87 29.42 -40.16
CA TYR A 5 -57.81 30.20 -40.81
C TYR A 5 -57.95 31.71 -40.62
N PHE A 6 -56.84 32.45 -40.65
CA PHE A 6 -56.83 33.76 -41.31
C PHE A 6 -55.50 34.02 -42.00
N LEU A 7 -55.64 34.26 -43.31
CA LEU A 7 -54.64 34.65 -44.28
C LEU A 7 -54.68 36.20 -44.32
N ALA A 8 -53.51 36.83 -44.25
CA ALA A 8 -53.40 38.21 -44.69
C ALA A 8 -52.07 38.39 -45.46
N ALA A 9 -52.25 38.57 -46.76
CA ALA A 9 -51.18 39.01 -47.67
C ALA A 9 -51.00 40.52 -47.54
N PHE A 10 -49.79 41.01 -47.57
CA PHE A 10 -49.50 42.39 -47.90
C PHE A 10 -48.24 42.52 -48.77
N LEU A 11 -48.30 43.36 -49.70
CA LEU A 11 -47.57 43.60 -50.93
C LEU A 11 -46.07 43.94 -50.76
N LEU A 12 -45.37 43.56 -51.79
CA LEU A 12 -44.05 43.98 -52.22
C LEU A 12 -43.76 45.48 -52.20
N ILE A 13 -42.61 45.90 -51.76
CA ILE A 13 -41.86 47.03 -52.30
C ILE A 13 -40.43 46.59 -52.58
N LEU A 14 -40.05 46.56 -53.85
CA LEU A 14 -38.69 46.40 -54.37
C LEU A 14 -37.85 47.64 -54.02
N GLY A 15 -36.76 47.42 -53.28
CA GLY A 15 -35.70 48.36 -53.14
C GLY A 15 -34.38 47.59 -53.35
N CYS A 16 -33.81 47.71 -54.55
CA CYS A 16 -32.45 47.29 -54.81
C CYS A 16 -31.49 48.09 -53.96
N ARG A 17 -30.77 47.38 -53.07
CA ARG A 17 -29.52 47.84 -52.49
C ARG A 17 -28.51 46.73 -52.72
N ASP A 18 -27.50 47.04 -53.53
CA ASP A 18 -26.31 46.21 -53.70
C ASP A 18 -25.57 46.17 -52.35
N GLU A 19 -25.83 45.12 -51.56
CA GLU A 19 -24.91 44.72 -50.51
C GLU A 19 -23.88 43.78 -51.18
N GLU A 20 -22.67 44.23 -51.30
CA GLU A 20 -21.52 43.35 -51.51
C GLU A 20 -21.50 42.31 -50.37
N VAL A 21 -21.98 41.11 -50.66
CA VAL A 21 -21.72 39.95 -49.82
C VAL A 21 -20.21 39.65 -50.02
N SER A 22 -19.42 40.15 -49.11
CA SER A 22 -18.07 39.62 -48.92
C SER A 22 -18.21 38.16 -48.49
N VAL A 23 -18.06 37.22 -49.43
CA VAL A 23 -17.85 35.81 -49.12
C VAL A 23 -16.47 35.81 -48.47
N GLU A 24 -16.45 35.81 -47.12
CA GLU A 24 -15.26 35.36 -46.39
C GLU A 24 -15.05 33.91 -46.79
N LEU A 25 -14.06 33.70 -47.65
CA LEU A 25 -13.50 32.35 -47.87
C LEU A 25 -13.11 31.81 -46.48
N PRO A 26 -13.44 30.58 -46.13
CA PRO A 26 -12.93 30.02 -44.90
C PRO A 26 -11.41 30.14 -44.97
N THR A 27 -10.84 30.96 -44.12
CA THR A 27 -9.40 30.95 -43.87
C THR A 27 -9.13 29.53 -43.41
N ASN A 28 -8.38 28.73 -44.22
CA ASN A 28 -7.79 27.52 -43.76
C ASN A 28 -6.83 27.93 -42.63
N GLU A 29 -7.35 27.90 -41.38
CA GLU A 29 -6.50 28.06 -40.21
C GLU A 29 -5.51 26.90 -40.23
N VAL A 30 -4.22 27.26 -40.40
CA VAL A 30 -3.14 26.28 -40.39
C VAL A 30 -3.09 25.71 -38.98
N SER A 31 -3.38 24.42 -38.86
CA SER A 31 -3.25 23.71 -37.58
C SER A 31 -1.78 23.38 -37.33
N TYR A 32 -1.34 23.58 -36.09
CA TYR A 32 0.00 23.19 -35.60
C TYR A 32 -0.13 22.02 -34.60
N ALA A 33 -1.02 21.08 -34.86
CA ALA A 33 -1.19 19.91 -34.02
C ALA A 33 0.11 19.07 -33.97
N VAL A 34 0.40 18.49 -32.78
CA VAL A 34 1.44 17.51 -32.63
C VAL A 34 0.98 16.19 -33.26
N THR A 35 1.79 15.66 -34.19
CA THR A 35 1.52 14.42 -34.88
C THR A 35 2.35 13.26 -34.38
N GLU A 36 3.53 13.51 -33.83
CA GLU A 36 4.43 12.50 -33.28
C GLU A 36 5.36 13.13 -32.23
N ILE A 37 5.66 12.40 -31.20
CA ILE A 37 6.75 12.68 -30.25
C ILE A 37 7.61 11.44 -30.15
N SER A 38 8.94 11.60 -30.24
CA SER A 38 9.86 10.47 -30.04
C SER A 38 11.15 10.88 -29.33
N PHE A 39 11.83 9.90 -28.73
CA PHE A 39 13.19 10.02 -28.21
C PHE A 39 14.13 9.19 -29.09
N LYS A 40 15.01 9.84 -29.82
CA LYS A 40 15.89 9.23 -30.81
C LYS A 40 17.27 8.92 -30.25
N PRO A 41 17.90 7.78 -30.60
CA PRO A 41 19.26 7.43 -30.16
C PRO A 41 20.32 8.46 -30.48
N GLU A 42 20.24 9.10 -31.66
CA GLU A 42 21.19 10.11 -32.09
C GLU A 42 21.15 11.39 -31.26
N LEU A 43 20.04 11.65 -30.53
CA LEU A 43 19.86 12.80 -29.65
C LEU A 43 20.10 12.44 -28.18
N ASN A 44 19.96 11.17 -27.82
CA ASN A 44 19.94 10.69 -26.44
C ASN A 44 20.86 9.48 -26.29
N ALA A 45 22.05 9.67 -25.73
CA ALA A 45 23.06 8.61 -25.64
C ALA A 45 22.65 7.37 -24.81
N SER A 46 21.67 7.52 -23.90
CA SER A 46 21.11 6.40 -23.10
C SER A 46 19.99 5.65 -23.80
N VAL A 47 19.48 6.14 -24.94
CA VAL A 47 18.42 5.50 -25.72
C VAL A 47 19.05 4.59 -26.77
N SER A 48 18.81 3.29 -26.72
CA SER A 48 19.34 2.30 -27.68
C SER A 48 18.52 2.25 -28.97
N ASP A 49 17.21 2.29 -28.86
CA ASP A 49 16.23 2.23 -29.94
C ASP A 49 15.27 3.43 -29.82
N GLU A 50 14.76 3.93 -30.96
CA GLU A 50 13.83 5.05 -30.94
C GLU A 50 12.56 4.71 -30.15
N ILE A 51 12.22 5.56 -29.18
CA ILE A 51 11.00 5.45 -28.36
C ILE A 51 9.98 6.42 -28.90
N VAL A 52 8.95 5.93 -29.59
CA VAL A 52 7.83 6.73 -30.09
C VAL A 52 6.69 6.70 -29.08
N LEU A 53 6.12 7.87 -28.77
CA LEU A 53 5.03 8.01 -27.83
C LEU A 53 3.69 7.69 -28.47
N ASP A 54 2.86 6.94 -27.76
CA ASP A 54 1.47 6.67 -28.13
C ASP A 54 0.59 7.87 -27.82
N TYR A 55 -0.28 8.26 -28.75
CA TYR A 55 -1.23 9.35 -28.60
C TYR A 55 -2.62 8.80 -28.29
N ASP A 56 -3.26 9.26 -27.21
CA ASP A 56 -4.58 8.82 -26.77
C ASP A 56 -5.76 9.30 -27.65
N GLY A 57 -5.49 10.10 -28.66
CA GLY A 57 -6.49 10.70 -29.56
C GLY A 57 -7.22 11.91 -28.96
N MET A 58 -6.87 12.32 -27.74
CA MET A 58 -7.38 13.52 -27.07
C MET A 58 -6.30 14.56 -26.85
N GLN A 59 -5.44 14.39 -25.87
CA GLN A 59 -4.41 15.39 -25.55
C GLN A 59 -3.14 14.79 -24.94
N THR A 60 -3.06 13.45 -24.70
CA THR A 60 -1.96 12.85 -23.94
C THR A 60 -1.07 11.97 -24.83
N PHE A 61 0.23 12.16 -24.71
CA PHE A 61 1.26 11.29 -25.27
C PHE A 61 1.89 10.45 -24.15
N THR A 62 2.02 9.13 -24.34
CA THR A 62 2.53 8.20 -23.33
C THR A 62 3.60 7.28 -23.91
N ALA A 63 4.57 6.90 -23.10
CA ALA A 63 5.50 5.82 -23.41
C ALA A 63 6.01 5.14 -22.12
N ALA A 64 6.46 3.88 -22.25
CA ALA A 64 7.28 3.22 -21.25
C ALA A 64 8.76 3.45 -21.55
N ILE A 65 9.50 3.89 -20.54
CA ILE A 65 10.93 4.23 -20.65
C ILE A 65 11.75 3.19 -19.89
N PRO A 66 12.71 2.50 -20.55
CA PRO A 66 13.61 1.56 -19.88
C PRO A 66 14.42 2.20 -18.76
N TYR A 67 14.79 1.41 -17.75
CA TYR A 67 15.52 1.89 -16.57
C TYR A 67 16.90 2.52 -16.92
N GLU A 68 17.55 2.04 -17.97
CA GLU A 68 18.86 2.51 -18.41
C GLU A 68 18.81 3.90 -19.04
N VAL A 69 17.61 4.39 -19.38
CA VAL A 69 17.41 5.70 -20.02
C VAL A 69 17.28 6.78 -18.96
N SER A 70 18.17 7.76 -18.98
CA SER A 70 18.06 8.92 -18.09
C SER A 70 16.94 9.84 -18.54
N ILE A 71 15.86 9.91 -17.77
CA ILE A 71 14.67 10.74 -18.07
C ILE A 71 14.80 12.20 -17.68
N GLU A 72 15.83 12.56 -16.89
CA GLU A 72 15.99 13.93 -16.39
C GLU A 72 16.50 14.91 -17.46
N ASN A 73 17.13 14.40 -18.52
CA ASN A 73 17.78 15.20 -19.56
C ASN A 73 17.53 14.64 -20.96
N LEU A 74 16.28 14.22 -21.27
CA LEU A 74 15.94 13.74 -22.61
C LEU A 74 15.69 14.90 -23.58
N ILE A 75 16.15 14.69 -24.83
CA ILE A 75 15.88 15.58 -25.95
C ILE A 75 14.77 14.93 -26.79
N ALA A 76 13.61 15.55 -26.81
CA ALA A 76 12.48 15.09 -27.61
C ALA A 76 12.58 15.57 -29.06
N SER A 77 12.13 14.72 -29.99
CA SER A 77 11.80 15.08 -31.37
C SER A 77 10.28 15.21 -31.47
N ILE A 78 9.78 16.41 -31.73
CA ILE A 78 8.33 16.72 -31.78
C ILE A 78 8.00 17.11 -33.22
N THR A 79 7.11 16.37 -33.86
CA THR A 79 6.65 16.61 -35.22
C THR A 79 5.30 17.34 -35.21
N LEU A 80 5.21 18.46 -35.88
CA LEU A 80 3.98 19.25 -36.03
C LEU A 80 3.35 19.02 -37.40
N SER A 81 2.03 19.18 -37.50
CA SER A 81 1.27 19.09 -38.74
C SER A 81 1.61 20.23 -39.75
N SER A 82 2.26 21.27 -39.30
CA SER A 82 2.70 22.44 -40.12
C SER A 82 4.00 23.02 -39.60
N ASP A 83 4.81 23.56 -40.50
CA ASP A 83 6.08 24.22 -40.17
C ASP A 83 5.89 25.58 -39.48
N GLY A 84 6.85 25.96 -38.64
CA GLY A 84 6.95 27.30 -38.04
C GLY A 84 6.14 27.49 -36.74
N GLY A 85 5.69 26.43 -36.11
CA GLY A 85 5.15 26.48 -34.76
C GLY A 85 6.22 26.73 -33.70
N PHE A 86 5.83 27.41 -32.62
CA PHE A 86 6.69 27.64 -31.45
C PHE A 86 6.27 26.66 -30.32
N ILE A 87 7.24 26.01 -29.69
CA ILE A 87 6.99 24.97 -28.67
C ILE A 87 7.45 25.47 -27.31
N GLN A 88 6.63 25.19 -26.28
CA GLN A 88 7.01 25.33 -24.88
C GLN A 88 6.79 23.98 -24.15
N LEU A 89 7.69 23.65 -23.24
CA LEU A 89 7.51 22.59 -22.23
C LEU A 89 7.50 23.25 -20.85
N ASP A 90 6.48 22.97 -20.05
CA ASP A 90 6.27 23.54 -18.71
C ASP A 90 6.43 25.08 -18.69
N GLY A 91 5.84 25.75 -19.69
CA GLY A 91 5.91 27.21 -19.87
C GLY A 91 7.27 27.77 -20.30
N SER A 92 8.27 26.93 -20.57
CA SER A 92 9.60 27.31 -21.01
C SER A 92 9.79 27.04 -22.49
N ALA A 93 10.45 27.97 -23.21
CA ALA A 93 10.73 27.82 -24.63
C ALA A 93 11.56 26.56 -24.90
N PHE A 94 11.05 25.70 -25.79
CA PHE A 94 11.70 24.45 -26.17
C PHE A 94 12.15 24.49 -27.63
N GLN A 95 13.45 24.29 -27.86
CA GLN A 95 13.98 24.10 -29.19
C GLN A 95 14.00 22.62 -29.53
N ASN A 96 13.14 22.22 -30.48
CA ASN A 96 12.99 20.85 -30.93
C ASN A 96 14.33 20.20 -31.32
N GLU A 97 14.56 18.96 -30.89
CA GLU A 97 15.79 18.18 -31.14
C GLU A 97 17.08 18.81 -30.59
N VAL A 98 16.99 19.81 -29.69
CA VAL A 98 18.16 20.53 -29.13
C VAL A 98 18.06 20.67 -27.61
N THR A 99 16.91 21.12 -27.11
CA THR A 99 16.74 21.38 -25.68
C THR A 99 16.47 20.10 -24.91
N ALA A 100 17.31 19.78 -23.93
CA ALA A 100 17.04 18.73 -22.98
C ALA A 100 15.99 19.18 -21.95
N HIS A 101 15.13 18.27 -21.54
CA HIS A 101 14.08 18.53 -20.56
C HIS A 101 13.96 17.35 -19.59
N ASN A 102 13.46 17.60 -18.38
CA ASN A 102 13.20 16.56 -17.38
C ASN A 102 11.78 15.99 -17.58
N PHE A 103 11.70 14.73 -17.95
CA PHE A 103 10.44 14.00 -18.15
C PHE A 103 10.09 13.05 -16.98
N GLY A 104 10.73 13.20 -15.84
CA GLY A 104 10.46 12.40 -14.64
C GLY A 104 9.09 12.70 -13.99
N LYS A 105 8.46 13.79 -14.38
CA LYS A 105 7.10 14.19 -14.01
C LYS A 105 6.26 14.35 -15.27
N GLU A 106 4.95 14.55 -15.10
CA GLU A 106 4.08 14.94 -16.20
C GLU A 106 4.52 16.30 -16.75
N VAL A 107 4.65 16.41 -18.07
CA VAL A 107 5.13 17.60 -18.77
C VAL A 107 4.00 18.23 -19.57
N GLU A 108 3.75 19.52 -19.35
CA GLU A 108 2.84 20.31 -20.18
C GLU A 108 3.55 20.72 -21.48
N LEU A 109 2.99 20.30 -22.62
CA LEU A 109 3.44 20.68 -23.94
C LEU A 109 2.46 21.67 -24.56
N GLU A 110 2.91 22.87 -24.84
CA GLU A 110 2.14 23.92 -25.51
C GLU A 110 2.75 24.28 -26.85
N VAL A 111 1.96 24.21 -27.91
CA VAL A 111 2.37 24.56 -29.27
C VAL A 111 1.60 25.80 -29.71
N PHE A 112 2.33 26.81 -30.18
CA PHE A 112 1.75 28.06 -30.69
C PHE A 112 1.93 28.16 -32.20
N ASN A 113 1.00 28.82 -32.87
CA ASN A 113 1.23 29.26 -34.25
C ASN A 113 2.31 30.34 -34.33
N SER A 114 2.75 30.64 -35.52
CA SER A 114 3.92 31.55 -35.77
C SER A 114 3.73 32.96 -35.20
N ASP A 115 2.53 33.47 -35.05
CA ASP A 115 2.20 34.77 -34.46
C ASP A 115 1.76 34.70 -33.01
N GLN A 116 1.75 33.49 -32.42
CA GLN A 116 1.34 33.20 -31.06
C GLN A 116 -0.12 33.59 -30.70
N SER A 117 -0.98 33.73 -31.69
CA SER A 117 -2.38 34.09 -31.50
C SER A 117 -3.26 32.88 -31.06
N ASN A 118 -2.83 31.65 -31.38
CA ASN A 118 -3.50 30.41 -31.01
C ASN A 118 -2.52 29.41 -30.43
N SER A 119 -2.97 28.57 -29.50
CA SER A 119 -2.19 27.48 -28.94
C SER A 119 -2.95 26.14 -28.89
N TRP A 120 -2.21 25.04 -28.87
CA TRP A 120 -2.65 23.66 -28.70
C TRP A 120 -1.92 23.05 -27.53
N ASN A 121 -2.67 22.49 -26.57
CA ASN A 121 -2.10 21.99 -25.34
C ASN A 121 -2.14 20.46 -25.32
N TYR A 122 -1.06 19.86 -24.89
CA TYR A 122 -0.88 18.43 -24.74
C TYR A 122 -0.18 18.14 -23.41
N THR A 123 -0.31 16.88 -22.97
CA THR A 123 0.40 16.34 -21.82
C THR A 123 1.32 15.21 -22.27
N ILE A 124 2.56 15.19 -21.80
CA ILE A 124 3.48 14.06 -21.97
C ILE A 124 3.58 13.35 -20.61
N ARG A 125 3.28 12.05 -20.62
CA ARG A 125 3.35 11.21 -19.43
C ARG A 125 4.17 9.96 -19.74
N LEU A 126 5.32 9.83 -19.09
CA LEU A 126 6.19 8.67 -19.23
C LEU A 126 6.05 7.73 -18.04
N THR A 127 5.94 6.43 -18.33
CA THR A 127 6.09 5.38 -17.31
C THR A 127 7.56 4.98 -17.27
N TYR A 128 8.24 5.31 -16.18
CA TYR A 128 9.66 5.03 -16.04
C TYR A 128 9.89 3.68 -15.34
N PHE A 129 10.69 2.83 -15.94
CA PHE A 129 11.01 1.49 -15.48
C PHE A 129 9.73 0.64 -15.29
N THR A 130 9.43 0.22 -14.04
CA THR A 130 8.23 -0.58 -13.73
C THR A 130 6.99 0.27 -13.48
N GLY A 131 7.13 1.60 -13.40
CA GLY A 131 6.10 2.54 -13.00
C GLY A 131 5.97 2.72 -11.49
N LEU A 132 6.65 1.91 -10.69
CA LEU A 132 6.73 2.10 -9.24
C LEU A 132 7.75 3.17 -8.88
N PRO A 133 7.59 3.86 -7.73
CA PRO A 133 8.65 4.69 -7.16
C PRO A 133 9.95 3.89 -6.96
N ILE A 134 11.10 4.55 -7.17
CA ILE A 134 12.40 3.92 -7.03
C ILE A 134 13.08 4.46 -5.77
N LEU A 135 13.43 3.55 -4.87
CA LEU A 135 14.15 3.84 -3.64
C LEU A 135 15.59 3.37 -3.75
N ASN A 136 16.53 4.31 -3.84
CA ASN A 136 17.96 4.04 -3.84
C ASN A 136 18.54 4.25 -2.45
N ILE A 137 19.20 3.23 -1.89
CA ILE A 137 19.92 3.33 -0.62
C ILE A 137 21.40 3.06 -0.87
N ASN A 138 22.25 4.00 -0.49
CA ASN A 138 23.70 3.85 -0.56
C ASN A 138 24.29 3.79 0.85
N THR A 139 25.00 2.72 1.15
CA THR A 139 25.69 2.47 2.43
C THR A 139 27.23 2.48 2.27
N ASP A 140 27.74 3.10 1.20
CA ASP A 140 29.17 3.04 0.82
C ASP A 140 29.68 1.59 0.69
N ASN A 141 28.83 0.69 0.21
CA ASN A 141 29.05 -0.76 0.12
C ASN A 141 29.29 -1.47 1.48
N ILE A 142 28.92 -0.84 2.60
CA ILE A 142 28.91 -1.53 3.90
C ILE A 142 27.72 -2.51 3.89
N PRO A 143 27.94 -3.82 4.13
CA PRO A 143 26.86 -4.80 4.12
C PRO A 143 25.81 -4.54 5.20
N VAL A 144 24.53 -4.70 4.84
CA VAL A 144 23.40 -4.69 5.78
C VAL A 144 23.07 -6.15 6.13
N ASP A 145 23.84 -6.75 7.02
CA ASP A 145 23.81 -8.18 7.36
C ASP A 145 23.38 -8.47 8.81
N SER A 146 22.96 -7.45 9.56
CA SER A 146 22.50 -7.56 10.95
C SER A 146 21.10 -7.00 11.13
N ARG A 147 20.32 -7.65 12.03
CA ARG A 147 19.04 -7.12 12.52
C ARG A 147 19.22 -6.16 13.70
N ASP A 148 20.34 -6.25 14.39
CA ASP A 148 20.59 -5.55 15.66
C ASP A 148 21.36 -4.25 15.44
N MET A 149 22.26 -4.24 14.46
CA MET A 149 23.13 -3.10 14.17
C MET A 149 22.63 -2.33 12.95
N TYR A 150 22.54 -1.02 13.12
CA TYR A 150 22.27 -0.10 12.01
C TYR A 150 23.55 0.23 11.25
N VAL A 151 23.43 0.30 9.94
CA VAL A 151 24.41 0.86 9.01
C VAL A 151 23.94 2.25 8.61
N ASN A 152 24.81 3.25 8.61
CA ASN A 152 24.51 4.57 8.10
C ASN A 152 24.52 4.55 6.57
N GLY A 153 23.68 5.38 5.96
CA GLY A 153 23.61 5.53 4.51
C GLY A 153 22.86 6.78 4.11
N THR A 154 22.72 6.94 2.82
CA THR A 154 21.87 7.94 2.19
C THR A 154 20.74 7.27 1.43
N LEU A 155 19.64 7.98 1.30
CA LEU A 155 18.44 7.54 0.60
C LEU A 155 18.04 8.61 -0.40
N ASP A 156 17.84 8.17 -1.64
CA ASP A 156 17.17 8.93 -2.68
C ASP A 156 15.88 8.20 -3.06
N LEU A 157 14.78 8.96 -3.18
CA LEU A 157 13.50 8.47 -3.66
C LEU A 157 13.13 9.22 -4.93
N PHE A 158 12.97 8.50 -6.02
CA PHE A 158 12.28 8.98 -7.20
C PHE A 158 10.80 8.60 -7.09
N GLY A 159 9.93 9.59 -6.82
CA GLY A 159 8.50 9.40 -6.56
C GLY A 159 7.65 9.17 -7.81
N GLY A 160 8.23 9.34 -8.99
CA GLY A 160 7.53 9.21 -10.27
C GLY A 160 6.43 10.25 -10.44
N LEU A 161 5.32 9.84 -11.07
CA LEU A 161 4.21 10.75 -11.34
C LEU A 161 3.36 11.08 -10.11
N ASN A 162 3.41 10.26 -9.06
CA ASN A 162 2.42 10.29 -7.98
C ASN A 162 2.94 10.87 -6.67
N TYR A 163 4.26 10.90 -6.44
CA TYR A 163 4.84 11.26 -5.16
C TYR A 163 5.98 12.26 -5.33
N ASP A 164 6.28 12.99 -4.27
CA ASP A 164 7.44 13.88 -4.21
C ASP A 164 8.74 13.07 -4.10
N ASP A 165 9.80 13.59 -4.70
CA ASP A 165 11.14 13.05 -4.61
C ASP A 165 11.77 13.37 -3.26
N ILE A 166 12.71 12.51 -2.83
CA ILE A 166 13.58 12.77 -1.68
C ILE A 166 15.02 12.64 -2.17
N ASP A 167 15.82 13.69 -1.97
CA ASP A 167 17.21 13.74 -2.43
C ASP A 167 18.17 13.62 -1.24
N ASN A 168 19.15 12.71 -1.35
CA ASN A 168 20.31 12.55 -0.48
C ASN A 168 20.00 12.68 1.03
N SER A 169 18.94 12.00 1.48
CA SER A 169 18.52 12.02 2.86
C SER A 169 19.36 11.07 3.72
N ALA A 170 19.95 11.57 4.80
CA ALA A 170 20.68 10.72 5.74
C ALA A 170 19.75 9.74 6.46
N ILE A 171 20.08 8.47 6.42
CA ILE A 171 19.34 7.38 7.06
C ILE A 171 20.25 6.41 7.80
N GLN A 172 19.61 5.57 8.60
CA GLN A 172 20.16 4.33 9.12
C GLN A 172 19.33 3.15 8.59
N ILE A 173 19.97 2.07 8.18
CA ILE A 173 19.31 0.84 7.70
C ILE A 173 19.83 -0.38 8.46
N ARG A 174 18.93 -1.34 8.72
CA ARG A 174 19.27 -2.67 9.26
C ARG A 174 18.33 -3.73 8.72
N GLY A 175 18.70 -4.98 8.86
CA GLY A 175 17.79 -6.11 8.65
C GLY A 175 16.64 -6.10 9.66
N ARG A 176 15.54 -6.81 9.32
CA ARG A 176 14.39 -7.04 10.22
C ARG A 176 13.74 -8.39 9.98
N GLY A 177 12.74 -8.71 10.78
CA GLY A 177 11.98 -9.95 10.69
C GLY A 177 12.69 -11.13 11.39
N ASN A 178 11.99 -12.23 11.50
CA ASN A 178 12.50 -13.49 12.07
C ASN A 178 12.68 -14.53 10.96
N SER A 179 11.65 -15.33 10.67
CA SER A 179 11.70 -16.37 9.63
C SER A 179 12.13 -15.82 8.28
N THR A 180 11.57 -14.68 7.87
CA THR A 180 11.89 -14.01 6.61
C THR A 180 13.36 -13.60 6.50
N TRP A 181 13.96 -13.15 7.61
CA TRP A 181 15.39 -12.80 7.63
C TRP A 181 16.30 -14.02 7.54
N PHE A 182 15.99 -15.07 8.30
CA PHE A 182 16.89 -16.22 8.40
C PHE A 182 16.73 -17.22 7.25
N LEU A 183 15.51 -17.40 6.76
CA LEU A 183 15.21 -18.48 5.80
C LEU A 183 15.16 -18.02 4.34
N HIS A 184 14.82 -16.75 4.08
CA HIS A 184 14.64 -16.27 2.70
C HIS A 184 15.89 -15.54 2.20
N PRO A 185 16.23 -15.65 0.89
CA PRO A 185 17.34 -14.92 0.29
C PRO A 185 17.04 -13.42 0.16
N LYS A 186 15.82 -13.04 -0.21
CA LYS A 186 15.38 -11.65 -0.27
C LYS A 186 15.12 -11.12 1.13
N LYS A 187 15.93 -10.16 1.58
CA LYS A 187 15.95 -9.71 2.97
C LYS A 187 15.00 -8.54 3.20
N PRO A 188 14.17 -8.56 4.23
CA PRO A 188 13.42 -7.38 4.68
C PRO A 188 14.32 -6.44 5.48
N PHE A 189 14.04 -5.13 5.38
CA PHE A 189 14.84 -4.10 6.06
C PHE A 189 13.97 -3.15 6.89
N GLN A 190 14.62 -2.43 7.79
CA GLN A 190 14.07 -1.27 8.49
C GLN A 190 14.99 -0.09 8.25
N ILE A 191 14.40 1.02 7.78
CA ILE A 191 15.09 2.31 7.66
C ILE A 191 14.67 3.25 8.77
N LYS A 192 15.55 4.18 9.12
CA LYS A 192 15.31 5.20 10.14
C LYS A 192 15.92 6.52 9.70
N PHE A 193 15.06 7.53 9.54
CA PHE A 193 15.47 8.91 9.27
C PHE A 193 15.93 9.62 10.54
N GLU A 194 16.71 10.68 10.41
CA GLU A 194 17.12 11.53 11.53
C GLU A 194 15.94 12.31 12.11
N SER A 195 15.02 12.76 11.27
CA SER A 195 13.77 13.45 11.65
C SER A 195 12.55 12.70 11.11
N LYS A 196 11.34 13.08 11.54
CA LYS A 196 10.11 12.60 10.93
C LYS A 196 10.08 13.03 9.47
N THR A 197 9.80 12.10 8.58
CA THR A 197 9.81 12.29 7.12
C THR A 197 8.55 11.68 6.53
N ASN A 198 7.83 12.45 5.72
CA ASN A 198 6.79 11.93 4.85
C ASN A 198 7.47 11.18 3.71
N ILE A 199 7.03 9.97 3.42
CA ILE A 199 7.51 9.19 2.29
C ILE A 199 6.30 8.59 1.55
N LEU A 200 6.26 8.76 0.24
CA LEU A 200 5.18 8.27 -0.63
C LEU A 200 3.78 8.71 -0.14
N GLY A 201 3.65 9.96 0.29
CA GLY A 201 2.39 10.52 0.77
C GLY A 201 1.88 9.99 2.12
N MET A 202 2.56 9.02 2.73
CA MET A 202 2.18 8.49 4.05
C MET A 202 2.51 9.47 5.17
N PRO A 203 1.73 9.52 6.27
CA PRO A 203 1.99 10.40 7.40
C PRO A 203 3.43 10.26 7.92
N GLU A 204 4.08 11.42 8.17
CA GLU A 204 5.50 11.48 8.53
C GLU A 204 5.85 10.67 9.77
N ASP A 205 6.93 9.92 9.70
CA ASP A 205 7.55 9.29 10.87
C ASP A 205 9.05 9.04 10.62
N ARG A 206 9.75 8.52 11.66
CA ARG A 206 11.20 8.29 11.58
C ARG A 206 11.55 6.90 11.06
N LYS A 207 10.76 5.87 11.37
CA LYS A 207 11.08 4.48 11.04
C LYS A 207 10.08 3.92 10.04
N TRP A 208 10.59 3.24 9.04
CA TRP A 208 9.82 2.60 7.98
C TRP A 208 10.33 1.18 7.77
N VAL A 209 9.48 0.29 7.27
CA VAL A 209 9.85 -1.09 6.99
C VAL A 209 9.75 -1.39 5.51
N LEU A 210 10.70 -2.15 5.02
CA LEU A 210 10.73 -2.68 3.66
C LEU A 210 10.41 -4.17 3.76
N LEU A 211 9.15 -4.52 3.50
CA LEU A 211 8.66 -5.90 3.51
C LEU A 211 9.07 -6.57 2.20
N ALA A 212 9.79 -7.68 2.31
CA ALA A 212 10.36 -8.35 1.14
C ALA A 212 9.36 -9.18 0.33
N GLU A 213 8.23 -9.56 0.94
CA GLU A 213 7.15 -10.37 0.36
C GLU A 213 7.62 -11.63 -0.38
N TYR A 214 8.75 -12.26 0.07
CA TYR A 214 9.37 -13.35 -0.65
C TYR A 214 8.56 -14.65 -0.64
N SER A 215 7.93 -14.97 0.49
CA SER A 215 7.03 -16.11 0.63
C SER A 215 5.61 -15.81 0.14
N ASP A 216 5.22 -14.54 0.08
CA ASP A 216 3.97 -14.13 -0.58
C ASP A 216 4.21 -13.86 -2.06
N LYS A 217 4.00 -14.87 -2.90
CA LYS A 217 4.21 -14.75 -4.34
C LYS A 217 3.20 -13.85 -5.05
N THR A 218 2.14 -13.44 -4.38
CA THR A 218 1.25 -12.39 -4.87
C THR A 218 1.75 -11.00 -4.51
N MET A 219 2.55 -10.86 -3.44
CA MET A 219 2.94 -9.61 -2.79
C MET A 219 1.73 -8.79 -2.29
N LEU A 220 0.53 -9.39 -2.17
CA LEU A 220 -0.73 -8.68 -1.93
C LEU A 220 -1.32 -8.89 -0.53
N ARG A 221 -0.90 -9.94 0.20
CA ARG A 221 -1.57 -10.37 1.45
C ARG A 221 -1.54 -9.31 2.54
N ASN A 222 -0.39 -8.68 2.76
CA ASN A 222 -0.28 -7.55 3.70
C ASN A 222 -1.13 -6.37 3.24
N LYS A 223 -1.02 -5.94 1.98
CA LYS A 223 -1.80 -4.81 1.43
C LYS A 223 -3.30 -5.05 1.54
N LEU A 224 -3.79 -6.22 1.13
CA LEU A 224 -5.20 -6.61 1.24
C LEU A 224 -5.72 -6.53 2.67
N THR A 225 -4.94 -7.04 3.63
CA THR A 225 -5.37 -7.03 5.04
C THR A 225 -5.34 -5.62 5.63
N TYR A 226 -4.38 -4.79 5.23
CA TYR A 226 -4.36 -3.37 5.63
C TYR A 226 -5.58 -2.61 5.06
N GLU A 227 -6.02 -2.92 3.85
CA GLU A 227 -7.28 -2.36 3.31
C GLU A 227 -8.52 -2.82 4.11
N MET A 228 -8.56 -4.09 4.54
CA MET A 228 -9.62 -4.55 5.46
C MET A 228 -9.57 -3.80 6.79
N GLY A 229 -8.38 -3.57 7.32
CA GLY A 229 -8.18 -2.80 8.56
C GLY A 229 -8.58 -1.34 8.43
N ALA A 230 -8.34 -0.71 7.28
CA ALA A 230 -8.78 0.66 7.01
C ALA A 230 -10.31 0.82 7.00
N MET A 231 -11.05 -0.28 6.76
CA MET A 231 -12.52 -0.34 6.81
C MET A 231 -13.07 -0.68 8.21
N SER A 232 -12.20 -0.95 9.17
CA SER A 232 -12.54 -1.43 10.51
C SER A 232 -12.68 -0.28 11.52
N SER A 233 -13.06 -0.65 12.76
CA SER A 233 -13.10 0.23 13.93
C SER A 233 -11.75 0.31 14.67
N LEU A 234 -10.70 -0.33 14.15
CA LEU A 234 -9.37 -0.26 14.77
C LEU A 234 -8.82 1.17 14.72
N ASP A 235 -8.28 1.64 15.82
CA ASP A 235 -7.76 3.02 15.95
C ASP A 235 -6.63 3.32 14.94
N TYR A 236 -5.88 2.29 14.55
CA TYR A 236 -4.79 2.42 13.59
C TYR A 236 -4.59 1.11 12.80
N THR A 237 -4.41 1.27 11.51
CA THR A 237 -3.95 0.21 10.61
C THR A 237 -2.77 0.72 9.81
N PRO A 238 -1.65 -0.02 9.72
CA PRO A 238 -0.53 0.35 8.86
C PRO A 238 -0.97 0.50 7.41
N THR A 239 -0.31 1.40 6.69
CA THR A 239 -0.39 1.50 5.24
C THR A 239 0.98 1.27 4.62
N GLY A 240 1.03 0.99 3.33
CA GLY A 240 2.27 0.80 2.61
C GLY A 240 2.09 1.01 1.12
N GLU A 241 3.21 1.41 0.47
CA GLU A 241 3.30 1.65 -0.96
C GLU A 241 4.42 0.80 -1.56
N TYR A 242 4.19 0.27 -2.77
CA TYR A 242 5.20 -0.53 -3.45
C TYR A 242 6.29 0.34 -4.05
N ILE A 243 7.53 -0.16 -3.95
CA ILE A 243 8.71 0.48 -4.50
C ILE A 243 9.63 -0.55 -5.17
N GLU A 244 10.47 -0.09 -6.07
CA GLU A 244 11.67 -0.81 -6.51
C GLU A 244 12.84 -0.42 -5.62
N LEU A 245 13.45 -1.40 -4.95
CA LEU A 245 14.58 -1.15 -4.06
C LEU A 245 15.91 -1.35 -4.79
N PHE A 246 16.75 -0.33 -4.75
CA PHE A 246 18.18 -0.44 -5.08
C PHE A 246 19.00 -0.27 -3.80
N LEU A 247 19.93 -1.18 -3.56
CA LEU A 247 20.88 -1.12 -2.45
C LEU A 247 22.30 -1.16 -3.02
N ASN A 248 23.05 -0.08 -2.85
CA ASN A 248 24.35 0.11 -3.46
C ASN A 248 24.34 -0.23 -4.96
N ASP A 249 23.50 0.44 -5.71
CA ASP A 249 23.27 0.30 -7.16
C ASP A 249 22.80 -1.10 -7.62
N THR A 250 22.52 -2.00 -6.69
CA THR A 250 22.03 -3.34 -7.02
C THR A 250 20.52 -3.43 -6.80
N HIS A 251 19.78 -3.70 -7.87
CA HIS A 251 18.33 -3.90 -7.80
C HIS A 251 17.98 -5.11 -6.93
N GLN A 252 17.16 -4.89 -5.91
CA GLN A 252 16.71 -5.91 -4.95
C GLN A 252 15.29 -6.42 -5.26
N GLY A 253 14.65 -5.89 -6.31
CA GLY A 253 13.27 -6.18 -6.67
C GLY A 253 12.26 -5.30 -5.94
N THR A 254 11.00 -5.68 -6.04
CA THR A 254 9.84 -4.97 -5.50
C THR A 254 9.66 -5.21 -4.00
N TYR A 255 9.46 -4.15 -3.22
CA TYR A 255 9.17 -4.20 -1.79
C TYR A 255 7.90 -3.44 -1.47
N LEU A 256 7.20 -3.84 -0.40
CA LEU A 256 6.19 -3.00 0.22
C LEU A 256 6.86 -2.13 1.29
N LEU A 257 7.02 -0.83 1.01
CA LEU A 257 7.46 0.16 2.00
C LEU A 257 6.26 0.50 2.87
N ALA A 258 6.29 0.13 4.14
CA ALA A 258 5.15 0.24 5.03
C ALA A 258 5.48 0.99 6.33
N GLN A 259 4.41 1.52 6.94
CA GLN A 259 4.44 2.01 8.30
C GLN A 259 4.72 0.85 9.26
N LYS A 260 5.41 1.15 10.35
CA LYS A 260 5.68 0.16 11.40
C LYS A 260 4.58 0.20 12.47
N ALA A 261 4.20 -0.96 13.00
CA ALA A 261 3.39 -1.07 14.21
C ALA A 261 4.22 -0.59 15.42
N GLU A 262 4.16 0.70 15.73
CA GLU A 262 4.84 1.32 16.87
C GLU A 262 4.08 2.55 17.37
N GLU A 263 4.32 2.92 18.63
CA GLU A 263 3.79 4.14 19.21
C GLU A 263 4.34 5.38 18.50
N SER A 264 3.46 6.26 18.06
CA SER A 264 3.79 7.56 17.49
C SER A 264 2.53 8.40 17.30
N SER A 265 2.67 9.72 17.23
CA SER A 265 1.56 10.64 16.93
C SER A 265 0.85 10.40 15.61
N ASN A 266 1.49 9.71 14.66
CA ASN A 266 0.95 9.40 13.32
C ASN A 266 0.72 7.90 13.11
N ARG A 267 0.79 7.11 14.17
CA ARG A 267 0.56 5.66 14.17
C ARG A 267 -0.29 5.25 15.37
N VAL A 268 0.20 4.37 16.24
CA VAL A 268 -0.52 3.97 17.44
C VAL A 268 -0.44 5.09 18.49
N GLN A 269 -1.56 5.72 18.75
CA GLN A 269 -1.65 6.82 19.73
C GLN A 269 -2.13 6.28 21.06
N ILE A 270 -1.26 6.32 22.06
CA ILE A 270 -1.55 5.85 23.42
C ILE A 270 -1.51 6.98 24.47
N GLY A 271 -1.32 8.24 24.05
CA GLY A 271 -1.14 9.35 24.97
C GLY A 271 0.12 9.23 25.82
N ASP A 272 0.15 9.96 26.94
CA ASP A 272 1.33 10.01 27.82
C ASP A 272 1.42 8.80 28.76
N ASP A 273 0.28 8.19 29.13
CA ASP A 273 0.16 7.16 30.17
C ASP A 273 -0.26 5.77 29.62
N GLY A 274 -0.44 5.66 28.31
CA GLY A 274 -0.93 4.42 27.69
C GLY A 274 0.15 3.41 27.39
N TYR A 275 -0.30 2.25 26.93
CA TYR A 275 0.54 1.08 26.64
C TYR A 275 0.23 0.54 25.24
N LEU A 276 1.29 0.20 24.50
CA LEU A 276 1.23 -0.69 23.34
C LEU A 276 1.91 -2.00 23.71
N ILE A 277 1.22 -3.10 23.55
CA ILE A 277 1.67 -4.43 23.99
C ILE A 277 1.58 -5.38 22.80
N GLU A 278 2.59 -6.23 22.67
CA GLU A 278 2.63 -7.32 21.69
C GLU A 278 2.65 -8.67 22.43
N ILE A 279 1.71 -9.55 22.12
CA ILE A 279 1.81 -10.95 22.51
C ILE A 279 2.76 -11.64 21.56
N ASP A 280 3.88 -12.15 22.07
CA ASP A 280 4.94 -12.79 21.29
C ASP A 280 5.52 -14.00 22.05
N GLN A 281 6.38 -14.75 21.40
CA GLN A 281 7.12 -15.84 22.02
C GLN A 281 8.35 -15.31 22.78
N GLN A 282 8.59 -15.80 23.99
CA GLN A 282 9.70 -15.34 24.84
C GLN A 282 11.07 -15.38 24.15
N GLN A 283 11.30 -16.39 23.29
CA GLN A 283 12.56 -16.50 22.54
C GLN A 283 12.72 -15.49 21.41
N ARG A 284 11.71 -14.70 21.10
CA ARG A 284 11.73 -13.67 20.03
C ARG A 284 11.88 -12.25 20.57
N VAL A 285 11.74 -12.08 21.89
CA VAL A 285 11.86 -10.79 22.56
C VAL A 285 13.32 -10.36 22.63
N ASP A 286 13.59 -9.09 22.35
CA ASP A 286 14.95 -8.54 22.45
C ASP A 286 15.42 -8.50 23.91
N PRO A 287 16.75 -8.64 24.17
CA PRO A 287 17.28 -8.71 25.55
C PRO A 287 16.93 -7.52 26.45
N ASP A 288 16.69 -6.36 25.85
CA ASP A 288 16.38 -5.11 26.57
C ASP A 288 14.87 -4.86 26.68
N ASP A 289 14.04 -5.73 26.09
CA ASP A 289 12.58 -5.58 26.16
C ASP A 289 12.05 -5.95 27.55
N VAL A 290 11.03 -5.24 27.98
CA VAL A 290 10.31 -5.49 29.24
C VAL A 290 8.98 -6.18 28.93
N PHE A 291 8.75 -7.32 29.54
CA PHE A 291 7.54 -8.11 29.34
C PHE A 291 6.98 -8.65 30.66
N PHE A 292 5.73 -9.06 30.64
CA PHE A 292 5.10 -9.79 31.74
C PHE A 292 4.36 -11.03 31.22
N THR A 293 3.96 -11.90 32.14
CA THR A 293 3.33 -13.18 31.83
C THR A 293 1.99 -13.29 32.57
N PRO A 294 0.87 -12.89 31.92
CA PRO A 294 -0.45 -13.02 32.53
C PRO A 294 -0.74 -14.44 32.98
N THR A 295 -1.33 -14.59 34.15
CA THR A 295 -1.43 -15.89 34.83
C THR A 295 -2.24 -16.91 34.04
N ILE A 296 -3.38 -16.53 33.48
CA ILE A 296 -4.28 -17.49 32.81
C ILE A 296 -3.77 -17.76 31.39
N PHE A 297 -3.43 -16.72 30.62
CA PHE A 297 -2.95 -16.90 29.26
C PHE A 297 -1.67 -17.75 29.18
N THR A 298 -0.72 -17.51 30.08
CA THR A 298 0.54 -18.26 30.10
C THR A 298 0.45 -19.66 30.70
N GLN A 299 -0.62 -19.99 31.44
CA GLN A 299 -0.92 -21.38 31.80
C GLN A 299 -1.28 -22.22 30.58
N GLU A 300 -2.01 -21.64 29.63
CA GLU A 300 -2.38 -22.31 28.37
C GLU A 300 -1.23 -22.28 27.37
N TYR A 301 -0.60 -21.11 27.20
CA TYR A 301 0.46 -20.88 26.24
C TYR A 301 1.77 -20.48 26.93
N ASN A 302 2.47 -21.43 27.51
CA ASN A 302 3.58 -21.24 28.45
C ASN A 302 4.86 -20.60 27.86
N SER A 303 4.95 -20.43 26.56
CA SER A 303 6.05 -19.74 25.88
C SER A 303 5.75 -18.31 25.52
N ASN A 304 4.51 -17.84 25.74
CA ASN A 304 4.11 -16.49 25.38
C ASN A 304 4.41 -15.49 26.48
N VAL A 305 4.74 -14.29 26.04
CA VAL A 305 4.93 -13.11 26.90
C VAL A 305 4.15 -11.93 26.32
N PHE A 306 3.82 -11.00 27.18
CA PHE A 306 3.20 -9.73 26.83
C PHE A 306 4.28 -8.65 26.86
N ASN A 307 4.87 -8.43 25.69
CA ASN A 307 6.00 -7.53 25.49
C ASN A 307 5.52 -6.06 25.43
N ILE A 308 5.99 -5.21 26.32
CA ILE A 308 5.63 -3.80 26.37
C ILE A 308 6.46 -3.03 25.33
N LYS A 309 5.85 -2.70 24.19
CA LYS A 309 6.48 -1.97 23.10
C LYS A 309 6.56 -0.48 23.36
N ALA A 310 5.61 0.04 24.15
CA ALA A 310 5.58 1.40 24.68
C ALA A 310 4.71 1.44 25.95
N PRO A 311 5.03 2.29 26.92
CA PRO A 311 6.21 3.17 27.01
C PRO A 311 7.49 2.39 27.35
N ASN A 312 8.65 3.05 27.27
CA ASN A 312 9.90 2.46 27.74
C ASN A 312 9.98 2.54 29.26
N ILE A 313 9.66 1.43 29.93
CA ILE A 313 9.59 1.31 31.39
C ILE A 313 10.52 0.18 31.88
N GLY A 314 10.78 0.15 33.18
CA GLY A 314 11.58 -0.91 33.81
C GLY A 314 10.71 -1.90 34.60
N TYR A 315 11.25 -3.12 34.80
CA TYR A 315 10.62 -4.10 35.70
C TYR A 315 10.40 -3.53 37.08
N GLY A 316 9.20 -3.75 37.66
CA GLY A 316 8.82 -3.30 38.99
C GLY A 316 8.58 -1.81 39.14
N SER A 317 8.51 -1.05 38.03
CA SER A 317 8.03 0.32 38.07
C SER A 317 6.52 0.37 38.35
N PRO A 318 5.97 1.48 38.88
CA PRO A 318 4.52 1.61 39.06
C PRO A 318 3.72 1.38 37.79
N GLU A 319 4.25 1.79 36.62
CA GLU A 319 3.63 1.61 35.32
C GLU A 319 3.63 0.13 34.91
N PHE A 320 4.72 -0.61 35.20
CA PHE A 320 4.79 -2.05 34.98
C PHE A 320 3.76 -2.80 35.83
N GLU A 321 3.72 -2.51 37.13
CA GLU A 321 2.75 -3.13 38.04
C GLU A 321 1.30 -2.81 37.67
N LEU A 322 1.04 -1.59 37.17
CA LEU A 322 -0.29 -1.18 36.74
C LEU A 322 -0.79 -2.02 35.58
N ILE A 323 -0.01 -2.14 34.51
CA ILE A 323 -0.45 -2.89 33.30
C ILE A 323 -0.53 -4.39 33.58
N GLU A 324 0.45 -4.98 34.27
CA GLU A 324 0.40 -6.40 34.66
C GLU A 324 -0.82 -6.72 35.50
N ASN A 325 -1.12 -5.90 36.51
CA ASN A 325 -2.31 -6.07 37.38
C ASN A 325 -3.60 -5.87 36.58
N HIS A 326 -3.66 -4.91 35.66
CA HIS A 326 -4.84 -4.65 34.86
C HIS A 326 -5.20 -5.85 33.97
N ILE A 327 -4.20 -6.41 33.28
CA ILE A 327 -4.42 -7.57 32.42
C ILE A 327 -4.77 -8.83 33.25
N ASN A 328 -4.09 -9.08 34.38
CA ASN A 328 -4.44 -10.19 35.25
C ASN A 328 -5.88 -10.05 35.84
N ASN A 329 -6.32 -8.83 36.14
CA ASN A 329 -7.68 -8.58 36.58
C ASN A 329 -8.70 -8.81 35.47
N PHE A 330 -8.41 -8.30 34.25
CA PHE A 330 -9.23 -8.56 33.07
C PHE A 330 -9.41 -10.07 32.86
N GLU A 331 -8.31 -10.85 32.86
CA GLU A 331 -8.39 -12.30 32.69
C GLU A 331 -9.19 -12.96 33.82
N SER A 332 -8.98 -12.54 35.04
CA SER A 332 -9.72 -13.05 36.20
C SER A 332 -11.24 -12.83 36.05
N VAL A 333 -11.64 -11.70 35.49
CA VAL A 333 -13.06 -11.40 35.22
C VAL A 333 -13.56 -12.18 34.01
N LEU A 334 -12.81 -12.21 32.91
CA LEU A 334 -13.18 -12.93 31.69
C LEU A 334 -13.37 -14.42 31.95
N PHE A 335 -12.53 -15.06 32.76
CA PHE A 335 -12.64 -16.47 33.10
C PHE A 335 -13.44 -16.75 34.40
N GLY A 336 -13.97 -15.69 35.01
CA GLY A 336 -14.86 -15.81 36.17
C GLY A 336 -16.27 -16.29 35.82
N PRO A 337 -17.08 -16.62 36.84
CA PRO A 337 -18.43 -17.14 36.62
C PRO A 337 -19.42 -16.10 36.07
N ASP A 338 -19.21 -14.82 36.38
CA ASP A 338 -20.11 -13.71 36.02
C ASP A 338 -19.53 -12.88 34.84
N PHE A 339 -18.72 -13.49 33.96
CA PHE A 339 -18.01 -12.79 32.89
C PHE A 339 -18.93 -12.07 31.90
N THR A 340 -20.16 -12.55 31.71
CA THR A 340 -21.15 -11.92 30.81
C THR A 340 -21.94 -10.79 31.43
N ASP A 341 -21.67 -10.44 32.69
CA ASP A 341 -22.34 -9.28 33.33
C ASP A 341 -22.01 -7.98 32.51
N PRO A 342 -23.03 -7.22 32.13
CA PRO A 342 -22.80 -6.04 31.24
C PRO A 342 -21.97 -4.94 31.89
N ASP A 343 -22.01 -4.80 33.22
CA ASP A 343 -21.39 -3.72 33.97
C ASP A 343 -20.08 -4.13 34.68
N ALA A 344 -20.00 -5.39 35.14
CA ALA A 344 -18.87 -5.90 35.91
C ALA A 344 -18.12 -7.05 35.24
N GLY A 345 -18.62 -7.58 34.13
CA GLY A 345 -17.97 -8.60 33.32
C GLY A 345 -16.88 -8.04 32.39
N TYR A 346 -16.41 -8.87 31.45
CA TYR A 346 -15.32 -8.53 30.52
C TYR A 346 -15.61 -7.29 29.68
N ARG A 347 -16.88 -6.98 29.41
CA ARG A 347 -17.29 -5.80 28.62
C ARG A 347 -16.93 -4.48 29.28
N ALA A 348 -16.67 -4.45 30.59
CA ALA A 348 -16.14 -3.28 31.27
C ALA A 348 -14.67 -3.02 30.95
N PHE A 349 -13.93 -4.04 30.51
CA PHE A 349 -12.49 -3.97 30.27
C PHE A 349 -12.13 -3.77 28.79
N VAL A 350 -12.96 -4.23 27.84
CA VAL A 350 -12.60 -4.29 26.43
C VAL A 350 -13.50 -3.41 25.57
N ASP A 351 -12.92 -2.82 24.55
CA ASP A 351 -13.64 -2.20 23.45
C ASP A 351 -14.09 -3.30 22.48
N LEU A 352 -15.38 -3.63 22.50
CA LEU A 352 -15.92 -4.74 21.75
C LEU A 352 -15.78 -4.61 20.25
N ASP A 353 -15.92 -3.38 19.72
CA ASP A 353 -15.84 -3.15 18.29
C ASP A 353 -14.44 -3.48 17.77
N SER A 354 -13.39 -3.08 18.51
CA SER A 354 -12.01 -3.41 18.15
C SER A 354 -11.71 -4.90 18.25
N PHE A 355 -12.27 -5.60 19.24
CA PHE A 355 -12.11 -7.05 19.39
C PHE A 355 -12.82 -7.82 18.29
N VAL A 356 -14.02 -7.43 17.92
CA VAL A 356 -14.81 -8.03 16.83
C VAL A 356 -14.11 -7.83 15.50
N ASP A 357 -13.69 -6.61 15.16
CA ASP A 357 -13.01 -6.33 13.90
C ASP A 357 -11.64 -7.02 13.81
N TRP A 358 -10.84 -6.96 14.88
CA TRP A 358 -9.56 -7.68 14.94
C TRP A 358 -9.75 -9.18 14.73
N PHE A 359 -10.71 -9.78 15.43
CA PHE A 359 -11.05 -11.19 15.29
C PHE A 359 -11.46 -11.53 13.85
N LEU A 360 -12.43 -10.79 13.31
CA LEU A 360 -12.96 -11.07 11.97
C LEU A 360 -11.91 -10.95 10.88
N ILE A 361 -11.09 -9.90 10.90
CA ILE A 361 -10.03 -9.72 9.91
C ILE A 361 -9.03 -10.87 9.98
N ASN A 362 -8.56 -11.20 11.18
CA ASN A 362 -7.62 -12.30 11.37
C ASN A 362 -8.23 -13.68 11.07
N GLU A 363 -9.53 -13.89 11.33
CA GLU A 363 -10.22 -15.13 11.00
C GLU A 363 -10.52 -15.28 9.51
N ILE A 364 -10.88 -14.17 8.83
CA ILE A 364 -11.06 -14.15 7.37
C ILE A 364 -9.72 -14.44 6.69
N ALA A 365 -8.66 -13.77 7.09
CA ALA A 365 -7.31 -14.01 6.60
C ALA A 365 -6.75 -15.36 7.06
N LYS A 366 -7.32 -15.96 8.09
CA LYS A 366 -6.86 -17.18 8.78
C LYS A 366 -5.39 -17.11 9.13
N THR A 367 -5.01 -15.98 9.77
CA THR A 367 -3.62 -15.62 10.09
C THR A 367 -3.03 -16.64 11.06
N VAL A 368 -1.97 -17.33 10.65
CA VAL A 368 -1.44 -18.48 11.39
C VAL A 368 -0.99 -18.11 12.81
N ASP A 369 -0.35 -16.96 12.97
CA ASP A 369 0.22 -16.51 14.23
C ASP A 369 -0.81 -15.90 15.20
N ALA A 370 -1.91 -15.33 14.68
CA ALA A 370 -2.89 -14.59 15.46
C ALA A 370 -3.71 -15.47 16.43
N LYS A 371 -3.65 -16.81 16.30
CA LYS A 371 -4.30 -17.71 17.25
C LYS A 371 -3.72 -17.50 18.66
N TRP A 372 -2.39 -17.47 18.80
CA TRP A 372 -1.72 -17.27 20.08
C TRP A 372 -0.19 -17.02 19.94
N TYR A 373 0.38 -17.09 18.75
CA TYR A 373 1.82 -17.26 18.60
C TYR A 373 2.59 -15.94 18.68
N SER A 374 2.29 -14.98 17.82
CA SER A 374 3.01 -13.69 17.75
C SER A 374 2.25 -12.64 16.97
N SER A 375 2.79 -11.43 16.95
CA SER A 375 2.26 -10.30 16.18
C SER A 375 0.83 -9.91 16.53
N ILE A 376 0.40 -10.21 17.76
CA ILE A 376 -0.90 -9.85 18.31
C ILE A 376 -0.72 -8.60 19.15
N TYR A 377 -1.23 -7.47 18.65
CA TYR A 377 -1.10 -6.18 19.33
C TYR A 377 -2.39 -5.76 19.99
N PHE A 378 -2.25 -5.05 21.11
CA PHE A 378 -3.34 -4.34 21.74
C PHE A 378 -2.82 -3.11 22.48
N THR A 379 -3.73 -2.17 22.75
CA THR A 379 -3.44 -0.94 23.51
C THR A 379 -4.29 -0.86 24.76
N TYR A 380 -3.77 -0.18 25.77
CA TYR A 380 -4.50 0.19 26.97
C TYR A 380 -4.11 1.59 27.42
N ILE A 381 -5.08 2.46 27.64
CA ILE A 381 -4.90 3.78 28.27
C ILE A 381 -5.58 3.72 29.62
N PRO A 382 -4.91 4.06 30.75
CA PRO A 382 -5.48 4.00 32.07
C PRO A 382 -6.82 4.73 32.18
N GLY A 383 -7.86 4.01 32.60
CA GLY A 383 -9.23 4.51 32.68
C GLY A 383 -10.06 4.34 31.42
N GLU A 384 -9.48 3.85 30.34
CA GLU A 384 -10.17 3.44 29.12
C GLU A 384 -10.26 1.91 29.01
N LYS A 385 -10.77 1.43 27.89
CA LYS A 385 -10.88 0.01 27.59
C LYS A 385 -9.67 -0.47 26.80
N ILE A 386 -9.35 -1.77 26.95
CA ILE A 386 -8.37 -2.46 26.11
C ILE A 386 -8.90 -2.49 24.68
N LYS A 387 -8.08 -2.11 23.70
CA LYS A 387 -8.39 -2.15 22.27
C LYS A 387 -7.42 -3.07 21.53
N MET A 388 -7.93 -3.95 20.67
CA MET A 388 -7.09 -4.77 19.80
C MET A 388 -6.52 -3.94 18.66
N GLY A 389 -5.37 -4.36 18.14
CA GLY A 389 -4.62 -3.71 17.06
C GLY A 389 -3.33 -3.03 17.51
N PRO A 390 -2.51 -2.61 16.55
CA PRO A 390 -2.72 -2.64 15.11
C PRO A 390 -2.59 -4.03 14.48
N LEU A 391 -3.08 -4.17 13.24
CA LEU A 391 -2.85 -5.36 12.41
C LEU A 391 -1.39 -5.42 11.96
N TRP A 392 -0.82 -6.64 11.92
CA TRP A 392 0.58 -6.84 11.53
C TRP A 392 0.87 -8.25 11.03
N ASP A 393 1.76 -8.39 10.02
CA ASP A 393 2.43 -9.63 9.61
C ASP A 393 1.51 -10.68 8.95
N PHE A 394 0.98 -10.36 7.76
CA PHE A 394 -0.01 -11.18 7.05
C PHE A 394 0.54 -11.97 5.85
N ASP A 395 1.86 -12.03 5.64
CA ASP A 395 2.47 -12.80 4.55
C ASP A 395 2.18 -14.31 4.64
N LEU A 396 1.93 -14.83 5.83
CA LEU A 396 1.54 -16.23 6.10
C LEU A 396 0.03 -16.42 6.30
N SER A 397 -0.79 -15.58 5.68
CA SER A 397 -2.26 -15.63 5.74
C SER A 397 -2.87 -16.12 4.43
N TYR A 398 -4.20 -16.22 4.40
CA TYR A 398 -4.95 -16.66 3.21
C TYR A 398 -4.44 -18.00 2.66
N GLY A 399 -4.20 -18.95 3.56
CA GLY A 399 -3.75 -20.28 3.22
C GLY A 399 -2.29 -20.43 2.83
N ASN A 400 -1.46 -19.39 3.01
CA ASN A 400 -0.04 -19.39 2.61
C ASN A 400 0.89 -20.07 3.63
N VAL A 401 0.48 -21.19 4.20
CA VAL A 401 1.28 -22.02 5.12
C VAL A 401 1.04 -23.50 4.87
N ASP A 402 2.07 -24.35 5.02
CA ASP A 402 2.00 -25.80 4.81
C ASP A 402 2.07 -26.64 6.11
N TYR A 403 2.20 -26.00 7.27
CA TYR A 403 2.44 -26.67 8.56
C TYR A 403 1.27 -26.52 9.56
N ALA A 404 0.17 -25.87 9.18
CA ALA A 404 -0.96 -25.64 10.05
C ALA A 404 -2.30 -25.72 9.29
N ASP A 405 -3.39 -26.00 10.01
CA ASP A 405 -4.74 -26.07 9.43
C ASP A 405 -5.26 -24.71 8.93
N SER A 406 -4.55 -23.62 9.21
CA SER A 406 -4.82 -22.31 8.61
C SER A 406 -4.62 -22.28 7.09
N GLN A 407 -4.01 -23.30 6.50
CA GLN A 407 -3.94 -23.48 5.04
C GLN A 407 -5.30 -23.73 4.39
N TYR A 408 -6.26 -24.36 5.11
CA TYR A 408 -7.55 -24.76 4.57
C TYR A 408 -8.59 -23.64 4.70
N VAL A 409 -9.50 -23.55 3.75
CA VAL A 409 -10.59 -22.55 3.75
C VAL A 409 -11.63 -22.83 4.83
N ASP A 410 -11.83 -24.09 5.21
CA ASP A 410 -12.77 -24.53 6.24
C ASP A 410 -12.14 -24.54 7.64
N GLY A 411 -12.98 -24.64 8.67
CA GLY A 411 -12.60 -24.62 10.08
C GLY A 411 -12.25 -23.22 10.60
N PHE A 412 -12.59 -22.96 11.85
CA PHE A 412 -12.11 -21.78 12.57
C PHE A 412 -10.65 -21.94 12.94
N TRP A 413 -9.95 -20.81 13.11
CA TRP A 413 -8.57 -20.78 13.53
C TRP A 413 -8.33 -19.79 14.69
N VAL A 414 -8.61 -18.50 14.45
CA VAL A 414 -8.42 -17.44 15.45
C VAL A 414 -9.51 -17.47 16.54
N LYS A 415 -10.68 -18.04 16.23
CA LYS A 415 -11.74 -18.31 17.21
C LYS A 415 -11.26 -19.15 18.41
N ASP A 416 -10.20 -19.97 18.20
CA ASP A 416 -9.56 -20.75 19.27
C ASP A 416 -8.55 -19.94 20.11
N ASN A 417 -8.32 -18.64 19.85
CA ASN A 417 -7.57 -17.78 20.74
C ASN A 417 -8.25 -17.76 22.12
N LEU A 418 -7.46 -17.84 23.17
CA LEU A 418 -7.96 -18.05 24.54
C LEU A 418 -9.00 -17.01 24.96
N TRP A 419 -8.75 -15.72 24.70
CA TRP A 419 -9.70 -14.66 25.05
C TRP A 419 -10.93 -14.70 24.15
N ILE A 420 -10.73 -14.84 22.85
CA ILE A 420 -11.81 -14.89 21.85
C ILE A 420 -12.72 -16.09 22.07
N SER A 421 -12.16 -17.29 22.31
CA SER A 421 -12.95 -18.51 22.54
C SER A 421 -13.86 -18.36 23.76
N ARG A 422 -13.35 -17.72 24.82
CA ARG A 422 -14.16 -17.45 26.03
C ARG A 422 -15.24 -16.40 25.78
N MET A 423 -14.94 -15.35 25.00
CA MET A 423 -15.94 -14.34 24.61
C MET A 423 -17.05 -14.94 23.76
N PHE A 424 -16.76 -15.95 22.93
CA PHE A 424 -17.77 -16.66 22.16
C PHE A 424 -18.74 -17.48 23.00
N GLU A 425 -18.50 -17.69 24.30
CA GLU A 425 -19.51 -18.26 25.21
C GLU A 425 -20.60 -17.24 25.60
N ASP A 426 -20.41 -15.96 25.30
CA ASP A 426 -21.39 -14.88 25.46
C ASP A 426 -22.23 -14.72 24.18
N PRO A 427 -23.54 -14.97 24.20
CA PRO A 427 -24.42 -14.77 23.04
C PRO A 427 -24.40 -13.34 22.51
N TYR A 428 -24.13 -12.35 23.36
CA TYR A 428 -24.02 -10.96 22.94
C TYR A 428 -22.82 -10.73 22.03
N PHE A 429 -21.67 -11.30 22.38
CA PHE A 429 -20.46 -11.22 21.53
C PHE A 429 -20.68 -11.95 20.20
N GLN A 430 -21.33 -13.12 20.22
CA GLN A 430 -21.68 -13.85 18.99
C GLN A 430 -22.51 -12.97 18.04
N THR A 431 -23.57 -12.33 18.56
CA THR A 431 -24.43 -11.43 17.75
C THR A 431 -23.63 -10.27 17.12
N LEU A 432 -22.72 -9.65 17.88
CA LEU A 432 -21.88 -8.57 17.34
C LEU A 432 -20.96 -9.08 16.21
N VAL A 433 -20.40 -10.26 16.36
CA VAL A 433 -19.55 -10.90 15.34
C VAL A 433 -20.36 -11.21 14.08
N GLU A 434 -21.55 -11.82 14.21
CA GLU A 434 -22.45 -12.15 13.10
C GLU A 434 -22.86 -10.87 12.33
N GLU A 435 -23.33 -9.83 13.03
CA GLU A 435 -23.73 -8.56 12.42
C GLU A 435 -22.56 -7.88 11.69
N ARG A 436 -21.36 -7.93 12.28
CA ARG A 436 -20.17 -7.30 11.68
C ARG A 436 -19.57 -8.13 10.55
N PHE A 437 -19.69 -9.47 10.59
CA PHE A 437 -19.26 -10.35 9.52
C PHE A 437 -20.01 -10.07 8.21
N ASP A 438 -21.30 -9.79 8.25
CA ASP A 438 -22.09 -9.41 7.07
C ASP A 438 -21.48 -8.23 6.30
N TYR A 439 -20.88 -7.27 7.01
CA TYR A 439 -20.20 -6.14 6.39
C TYR A 439 -18.98 -6.60 5.57
N TYR A 440 -18.13 -7.46 6.11
CA TYR A 440 -16.97 -7.99 5.39
C TYR A 440 -17.38 -8.94 4.25
N TYR A 441 -18.36 -9.78 4.47
CA TYR A 441 -18.90 -10.67 3.43
C TYR A 441 -19.43 -9.90 2.22
N ASN A 442 -20.20 -8.85 2.46
CA ASN A 442 -20.74 -7.98 1.40
C ASN A 442 -19.66 -7.12 0.73
N SER A 443 -18.48 -7.00 1.32
CA SER A 443 -17.32 -6.28 0.77
C SER A 443 -16.43 -7.14 -0.14
N LEU A 444 -16.74 -8.41 -0.39
CA LEU A 444 -15.93 -9.30 -1.26
C LEU A 444 -15.66 -8.69 -2.64
N GLY A 445 -16.65 -7.99 -3.22
CA GLY A 445 -16.48 -7.29 -4.50
C GLY A 445 -15.38 -6.23 -4.45
N TYR A 446 -15.32 -5.46 -3.38
CA TYR A 446 -14.28 -4.46 -3.13
C TYR A 446 -12.91 -5.14 -2.92
N PHE A 447 -12.83 -6.19 -2.13
CA PHE A 447 -11.56 -6.91 -1.92
C PHE A 447 -11.01 -7.50 -3.23
N ASN A 448 -11.86 -8.07 -4.06
CA ASN A 448 -11.46 -8.52 -5.39
C ASN A 448 -10.95 -7.38 -6.27
N GLN A 449 -11.58 -6.21 -6.19
CA GLN A 449 -11.10 -5.02 -6.91
C GLN A 449 -9.73 -4.55 -6.39
N VAL A 450 -9.51 -4.51 -5.07
CA VAL A 450 -8.20 -4.21 -4.48
C VAL A 450 -7.11 -5.17 -4.99
N ILE A 451 -7.41 -6.47 -5.06
CA ILE A 451 -6.49 -7.47 -5.59
C ILE A 451 -6.20 -7.20 -7.07
N ASP A 452 -7.23 -6.96 -7.89
CA ASP A 452 -7.08 -6.72 -9.34
C ASP A 452 -6.32 -5.44 -9.63
N ASP A 453 -6.67 -4.33 -8.98
CA ASP A 453 -6.02 -3.03 -9.17
C ASP A 453 -4.55 -3.09 -8.73
N THR A 454 -4.27 -3.71 -7.57
CA THR A 454 -2.90 -3.84 -7.06
C THR A 454 -2.06 -4.78 -7.90
N SER A 455 -2.60 -5.94 -8.33
CA SER A 455 -1.88 -6.87 -9.21
C SER A 455 -1.59 -6.25 -10.59
N SER A 456 -2.52 -5.45 -11.12
CA SER A 456 -2.31 -4.70 -12.35
C SER A 456 -1.22 -3.63 -12.20
N TYR A 457 -1.21 -2.93 -11.07
CA TYR A 457 -0.16 -1.95 -10.74
C TYR A 457 1.22 -2.60 -10.63
N LEU A 458 1.29 -3.84 -10.15
CA LEU A 458 2.52 -4.62 -10.03
C LEU A 458 2.91 -5.38 -11.32
N ASN A 459 2.14 -5.27 -12.40
CA ASN A 459 2.31 -6.15 -13.57
C ASN A 459 3.73 -6.10 -14.17
N SER A 460 4.31 -4.91 -14.35
CA SER A 460 5.69 -4.79 -14.82
C SER A 460 6.71 -5.12 -13.72
N ALA A 461 6.44 -4.71 -12.49
CA ALA A 461 7.34 -4.89 -11.35
C ALA A 461 7.56 -6.37 -11.00
N GLN A 462 6.50 -7.19 -11.06
CA GLN A 462 6.61 -8.62 -10.77
C GLN A 462 7.53 -9.36 -11.76
N GLU A 463 7.59 -8.95 -13.03
CA GLU A 463 8.50 -9.55 -14.02
C GLU A 463 9.95 -9.36 -13.62
N PHE A 464 10.35 -8.14 -13.23
CA PHE A 464 11.70 -7.84 -12.74
C PHE A 464 11.99 -8.54 -11.40
N ASN A 465 11.03 -8.50 -10.47
CA ASN A 465 11.18 -9.15 -9.17
C ASN A 465 11.43 -10.65 -9.33
N TYR A 466 10.62 -11.35 -10.14
CA TYR A 466 10.79 -12.80 -10.36
C TYR A 466 11.91 -13.14 -11.34
N GLY A 467 12.33 -12.20 -12.17
CA GLY A 467 13.58 -12.31 -12.95
C GLY A 467 14.81 -12.42 -12.03
N ILE A 468 14.83 -11.67 -10.93
CA ILE A 468 15.92 -11.71 -9.92
C ILE A 468 15.79 -12.96 -9.03
N TRP A 469 14.61 -13.14 -8.42
CA TRP A 469 14.44 -14.09 -7.32
C TRP A 469 14.02 -15.50 -7.74
N GLN A 470 13.49 -15.67 -8.95
CA GLN A 470 13.11 -16.94 -9.59
C GLN A 470 12.30 -17.87 -8.67
N SER A 471 11.34 -17.28 -7.93
CA SER A 471 10.53 -18.02 -6.95
C SER A 471 9.19 -18.52 -7.47
N LEU A 472 8.73 -18.12 -8.68
CA LEU A 472 7.55 -18.69 -9.32
C LEU A 472 7.83 -20.13 -9.77
N GLY A 473 6.82 -21.00 -9.70
CA GLY A 473 6.92 -22.41 -10.09
C GLY A 473 7.76 -23.28 -9.15
N VAL A 474 8.30 -22.72 -8.04
CA VAL A 474 9.14 -23.47 -7.10
C VAL A 474 8.62 -23.34 -5.68
N TYR A 475 8.87 -24.38 -4.88
CA TYR A 475 8.56 -24.33 -3.46
C TYR A 475 9.41 -23.28 -2.75
N VAL A 476 8.74 -22.36 -2.04
CA VAL A 476 9.34 -21.46 -1.07
C VAL A 476 8.67 -21.73 0.27
N TRP A 477 9.44 -22.04 1.32
CA TRP A 477 8.85 -22.24 2.64
C TRP A 477 8.08 -21.02 3.11
N PRO A 478 6.85 -21.13 3.61
CA PRO A 478 6.06 -22.34 3.82
C PRO A 478 4.88 -22.47 2.81
N ASN A 479 5.06 -22.19 1.51
CA ASN A 479 3.96 -22.24 0.54
C ASN A 479 3.39 -23.66 0.39
N PRO A 480 2.10 -23.91 0.65
CA PRO A 480 1.48 -25.21 0.42
C PRO A 480 1.23 -25.48 -1.07
N VAL A 481 1.05 -24.42 -1.85
CA VAL A 481 0.90 -24.43 -3.30
C VAL A 481 1.81 -23.38 -3.93
N TYR A 482 2.18 -23.56 -5.17
CA TYR A 482 2.99 -22.61 -5.93
C TYR A 482 2.73 -22.80 -7.42
N TYR A 483 2.56 -21.69 -8.13
CA TYR A 483 2.19 -21.67 -9.54
C TYR A 483 3.31 -21.10 -10.40
N ASP A 484 3.28 -21.41 -11.69
CA ASP A 484 4.33 -21.03 -12.65
C ASP A 484 4.24 -19.53 -13.02
N THR A 485 3.08 -18.91 -12.85
CA THR A 485 2.85 -17.51 -13.21
C THR A 485 2.30 -16.69 -12.04
N TYR A 486 2.58 -15.40 -12.06
CA TYR A 486 2.05 -14.44 -11.10
C TYR A 486 0.51 -14.37 -11.14
N GLU A 487 -0.07 -14.40 -12.32
CA GLU A 487 -1.53 -14.38 -12.52
C GLU A 487 -2.22 -15.58 -11.85
N GLU A 488 -1.62 -16.77 -11.92
CA GLU A 488 -2.14 -17.97 -11.24
C GLU A 488 -2.06 -17.84 -9.72
N GLU A 489 -0.99 -17.27 -9.16
CA GLU A 489 -0.85 -16.98 -7.73
C GLU A 489 -1.94 -16.00 -7.26
N VAL A 490 -2.18 -14.91 -8.00
CA VAL A 490 -3.24 -13.92 -7.72
C VAL A 490 -4.63 -14.56 -7.83
N THR A 491 -4.86 -15.37 -8.86
CA THR A 491 -6.12 -16.10 -9.04
C THR A 491 -6.40 -17.03 -7.85
N HIS A 492 -5.36 -17.73 -7.37
CA HIS A 492 -5.47 -18.59 -6.20
C HIS A 492 -5.86 -17.82 -4.94
N LEU A 493 -5.23 -16.67 -4.68
CA LEU A 493 -5.59 -15.80 -3.55
C LEU A 493 -7.06 -15.39 -3.59
N LYS A 494 -7.57 -14.94 -4.75
CA LYS A 494 -8.98 -14.56 -4.93
C LYS A 494 -9.94 -15.73 -4.68
N GLN A 495 -9.60 -16.92 -5.21
CA GLN A 495 -10.40 -18.13 -5.02
C GLN A 495 -10.42 -18.57 -3.55
N TRP A 496 -9.27 -18.53 -2.89
CA TRP A 496 -9.16 -18.87 -1.49
C TRP A 496 -10.01 -17.93 -0.62
N LEU A 497 -9.87 -16.60 -0.80
CA LEU A 497 -10.65 -15.60 -0.07
C LEU A 497 -12.17 -15.76 -0.29
N SER A 498 -12.59 -15.96 -1.53
CA SER A 498 -14.01 -16.18 -1.84
C SER A 498 -14.56 -17.47 -1.20
N ALA A 499 -13.79 -18.54 -1.26
CA ALA A 499 -14.18 -19.81 -0.62
C ALA A 499 -14.22 -19.68 0.90
N ARG A 500 -13.26 -18.95 1.49
CA ARG A 500 -13.20 -18.67 2.93
C ARG A 500 -14.41 -17.90 3.43
N LEU A 501 -14.74 -16.78 2.78
CA LEU A 501 -15.91 -15.98 3.16
C LEU A 501 -17.21 -16.76 2.99
N ASN A 502 -17.34 -17.56 1.92
CA ASN A 502 -18.51 -18.42 1.72
C ASN A 502 -18.62 -19.53 2.78
N TRP A 503 -17.50 -20.07 3.27
CA TRP A 503 -17.52 -21.04 4.37
C TRP A 503 -17.96 -20.37 5.67
N LEU A 504 -17.35 -19.21 6.02
CA LEU A 504 -17.71 -18.46 7.23
C LEU A 504 -19.19 -18.04 7.24
N ALA A 505 -19.76 -17.68 6.08
CA ALA A 505 -21.19 -17.34 5.96
C ALA A 505 -22.15 -18.52 6.22
N GLN A 506 -21.65 -19.75 6.34
CA GLN A 506 -22.45 -20.91 6.73
C GLN A 506 -22.30 -21.22 8.22
N GLU A 507 -21.30 -20.66 8.86
CA GLU A 507 -20.93 -20.92 10.25
C GLU A 507 -21.35 -19.78 11.20
N PHE A 508 -21.49 -18.56 10.68
CA PHE A 508 -22.08 -17.40 11.32
C PHE A 508 -23.54 -17.17 10.87
#